data_521593202d7d05b7570577570d99dbc2
#
_entry.id   521593202d7d05b7570577570d99dbc2
#
_cell.length_a   1.000
_cell.length_b   1.000
_cell.length_c   1.000
_cell.angle_alpha   90.00
_cell.angle_beta   90.00
_cell.angle_gamma   90.00
#
_symmetry.space_group_name_H-M   'P 1'
#
loop_
_entity.id
_entity.type
_entity.pdbx_description
1 polymer ?
#
loop_
_entity_poly.entity_id
_entity_poly.type
_entity_poly.pdbx_seq_one_letter_code
_entity_poly.pdbx_strand_id
1 'polypeptide(L)'
;MNNLVIVGASGHGKVIADIAEKVGYTDIVFLDDNPKVESCGIYKVVGGCKSAAAYKNADFVVAIGNTEVRRKIQSELIAMGLHIVSLIHPAAVIAPNVKIGDGTVVMA
;
A
#
# COMPACT_ATOMS: atom_id res chain seq x y z
N MET A 1 2.71 -15.09 3.66
CA MET A 1 3.32 -14.19 4.62
C MET A 1 2.59 -12.87 4.64
N ASN A 2 2.41 -12.33 5.83
CA ASN A 2 1.52 -11.20 6.04
C ASN A 2 2.29 -9.88 6.11
N ASN A 3 3.19 -9.65 5.15
CA ASN A 3 4.01 -8.45 5.07
C ASN A 3 3.44 -7.51 4.02
N LEU A 4 3.24 -6.26 4.40
CA LEU A 4 2.74 -5.23 3.50
C LEU A 4 3.68 -4.02 3.49
N VAL A 5 3.98 -3.53 2.30
CA VAL A 5 4.69 -2.28 2.09
C VAL A 5 3.72 -1.27 1.50
N ILE A 6 3.53 -0.15 2.20
CA ILE A 6 2.67 0.94 1.74
C ILE A 6 3.56 2.06 1.22
N VAL A 7 3.41 2.43 -0.04
CA VAL A 7 4.16 3.52 -0.65
C VAL A 7 3.37 4.81 -0.49
N GLY A 8 3.90 5.73 0.29
CA GLY A 8 3.27 7.01 0.62
C GLY A 8 2.85 7.10 2.08
N ALA A 9 3.67 7.75 2.90
CA ALA A 9 3.43 7.92 4.34
C ALA A 9 2.63 9.19 4.62
N SER A 10 1.36 9.14 4.30
CA SER A 10 0.42 10.27 4.43
C SER A 10 -0.79 9.88 5.29
N GLY A 11 -1.71 10.81 5.48
CA GLY A 11 -2.97 10.51 6.15
C GLY A 11 -3.75 9.39 5.46
N HIS A 12 -3.74 9.38 4.13
CA HIS A 12 -4.36 8.30 3.35
C HIS A 12 -3.64 6.96 3.59
N GLY A 13 -2.31 6.97 3.64
CA GLY A 13 -1.53 5.77 3.96
C GLY A 13 -1.83 5.22 5.34
N LYS A 14 -2.05 6.11 6.32
CA LYS A 14 -2.42 5.70 7.67
C LYS A 14 -3.77 4.97 7.69
N VAL A 15 -4.75 5.43 6.93
CA VAL A 15 -6.06 4.76 6.81
C VAL A 15 -5.89 3.39 6.14
N ILE A 16 -5.05 3.30 5.11
CA ILE A 16 -4.77 2.04 4.44
C ILE A 16 -4.11 1.04 5.40
N ALA A 17 -3.18 1.50 6.24
CA ALA A 17 -2.55 0.63 7.23
C ALA A 17 -3.58 0.06 8.22
N ASP A 18 -4.55 0.86 8.64
CA ASP A 18 -5.62 0.40 9.51
C ASP A 18 -6.46 -0.71 8.85
N ILE A 19 -6.81 -0.53 7.58
CA ILE A 19 -7.53 -1.55 6.81
C ILE A 19 -6.67 -2.82 6.68
N ALA A 20 -5.38 -2.66 6.41
CA ALA A 20 -4.47 -3.78 6.25
C ALA A 20 -4.38 -4.64 7.51
N GLU A 21 -4.33 -4.02 8.69
CA GLU A 21 -4.38 -4.76 9.95
C GLU A 21 -5.66 -5.57 10.07
N LYS A 22 -6.79 -4.98 9.72
CA LYS A 22 -8.09 -5.63 9.83
C LYS A 22 -8.24 -6.82 8.89
N VAL A 23 -7.52 -6.82 7.76
CA VAL A 23 -7.56 -7.97 6.84
C VAL A 23 -6.42 -8.98 7.09
N GLY A 24 -5.60 -8.77 8.12
CA GLY A 24 -4.66 -9.79 8.61
C GLY A 24 -3.18 -9.54 8.37
N TYR A 25 -2.79 -8.38 7.85
CA TYR A 25 -1.35 -8.06 7.73
C TYR A 25 -0.76 -7.77 9.10
N THR A 26 0.40 -8.37 9.38
CA THR A 26 1.08 -8.24 10.68
C THR A 26 2.33 -7.38 10.61
N ASP A 27 3.06 -7.43 9.49
CA ASP A 27 4.27 -6.62 9.29
C ASP A 27 3.97 -5.55 8.24
N ILE A 28 3.78 -4.32 8.69
CA ILE A 28 3.44 -3.19 7.83
C ILE A 28 4.55 -2.15 7.95
N VAL A 29 5.13 -1.78 6.82
CA VAL A 29 6.12 -0.71 6.73
C VAL A 29 5.75 0.25 5.63
N PHE A 30 6.28 1.47 5.68
CA PHE A 30 6.05 2.50 4.68
C PHE A 30 7.33 2.81 3.91
N LEU A 31 7.15 3.18 2.65
CA LEU A 31 8.19 3.82 1.84
C LEU A 31 7.71 5.22 1.48
N ASP A 32 8.58 6.21 1.62
CA ASP A 32 8.30 7.58 1.23
C ASP A 32 9.61 8.25 0.81
N ASP A 33 9.60 8.93 -0.34
CA ASP A 33 10.80 9.58 -0.86
C ASP A 33 11.15 10.86 -0.10
N ASN A 34 10.28 11.36 0.77
CA ASN A 34 10.58 12.51 1.60
C ASN A 34 11.44 12.07 2.80
N PRO A 35 12.72 12.49 2.84
CA PRO A 35 13.63 12.04 3.91
C PRO A 35 13.26 12.55 5.30
N LYS A 36 12.38 13.55 5.37
CA LYS A 36 11.92 14.09 6.66
C LYS A 36 10.81 13.26 7.29
N VAL A 37 10.19 12.36 6.55
CA VAL A 37 9.11 11.50 7.05
C VAL A 37 9.72 10.22 7.57
N GLU A 38 9.68 10.01 8.88
CA GLU A 38 10.29 8.86 9.54
C GLU A 38 9.29 7.81 9.97
N SER A 39 8.03 8.19 10.09
CA SER A 39 6.97 7.30 10.53
C SER A 39 5.60 7.74 9.99
N CYS A 40 4.67 6.81 10.00
CA CYS A 40 3.27 7.08 9.68
C CYS A 40 2.42 6.34 10.72
N GLY A 41 1.85 7.10 11.66
CA GLY A 41 1.21 6.51 12.83
C GLY A 41 2.24 5.72 13.65
N ILE A 42 1.94 4.46 13.94
CA ILE A 42 2.82 3.57 14.69
C ILE A 42 3.84 2.85 13.79
N TYR A 43 3.76 3.03 12.46
CA TYR A 43 4.58 2.30 11.50
C TYR A 43 5.78 3.11 11.06
N LYS A 44 6.89 2.43 10.82
CA LYS A 44 8.13 3.07 10.38
C LYS A 44 8.15 3.28 8.88
N VAL A 45 8.76 4.38 8.46
CA VAL A 45 9.19 4.59 7.07
C VAL A 45 10.61 4.03 6.96
N VAL A 46 10.78 2.98 6.18
CA VAL A 46 12.05 2.25 6.10
C VAL A 46 12.92 2.63 4.90
N GLY A 47 12.46 3.57 4.09
CA GLY A 47 13.22 4.07 2.95
C GLY A 47 12.33 4.74 1.93
N GLY A 48 12.90 5.09 0.78
CA GLY A 48 12.18 5.62 -0.37
C GLY A 48 11.76 4.53 -1.34
N CYS A 49 11.19 4.91 -2.48
CA CYS A 49 10.74 3.96 -3.50
C CYS A 49 11.86 3.06 -4.02
N LYS A 50 13.12 3.54 -3.98
CA LYS A 50 14.28 2.75 -4.38
C LYS A 50 14.49 1.52 -3.50
N SER A 51 14.00 1.54 -2.28
CA SER A 51 14.13 0.42 -1.34
C SER A 51 13.12 -0.70 -1.60
N ALA A 52 12.17 -0.50 -2.50
CA ALA A 52 11.12 -1.49 -2.78
C ALA A 52 11.68 -2.84 -3.20
N ALA A 53 12.77 -2.85 -3.96
CA ALA A 53 13.40 -4.09 -4.42
C ALA A 53 13.87 -5.00 -3.28
N ALA A 54 14.13 -4.44 -2.08
CA ALA A 54 14.54 -5.23 -0.92
C ALA A 54 13.37 -6.02 -0.29
N TYR A 55 12.14 -5.73 -0.69
CA TYR A 55 10.94 -6.32 -0.11
C TYR A 55 10.18 -7.20 -1.10
N LYS A 56 10.90 -8.02 -1.88
CA LYS A 56 10.31 -8.82 -2.96
C LYS A 56 9.24 -9.82 -2.50
N ASN A 57 9.27 -10.22 -1.25
CA ASN A 57 8.32 -11.19 -0.70
C ASN A 57 7.13 -10.54 -0.02
N ALA A 58 7.04 -9.21 -0.03
CA ALA A 58 5.94 -8.49 0.56
C ALA A 58 4.88 -8.14 -0.49
N ASP A 59 3.67 -7.90 -0.02
CA ASP A 59 2.63 -7.29 -0.84
C ASP A 59 2.78 -5.77 -0.80
N PHE A 60 2.36 -5.09 -1.86
CA PHE A 60 2.50 -3.64 -2.01
C PHE A 60 1.17 -2.97 -2.27
N VAL A 61 1.02 -1.78 -1.70
CA VAL A 61 -0.09 -0.87 -1.99
C VAL A 61 0.49 0.54 -2.13
N VAL A 62 -0.03 1.31 -3.09
CA VAL A 62 0.39 2.70 -3.29
C VAL A 62 -0.67 3.64 -2.72
N ALA A 63 -0.29 4.40 -1.68
CA ALA A 63 -1.18 5.31 -0.95
C ALA A 63 -0.95 6.76 -1.37
N ILE A 64 -1.09 7.02 -2.67
CA ILE A 64 -0.90 8.35 -3.25
C ILE A 64 -2.21 8.79 -3.88
N GLY A 65 -2.69 9.97 -3.50
CA GLY A 65 -3.97 10.48 -3.96
C GLY A 65 -4.01 10.86 -5.43
N ASN A 66 -2.91 11.35 -5.98
CA ASN A 66 -2.84 11.71 -7.40
C ASN A 66 -2.86 10.45 -8.26
N THR A 67 -3.89 10.32 -9.10
CA THR A 67 -4.10 9.12 -9.90
C THR A 67 -2.98 8.84 -10.89
N GLU A 68 -2.43 9.86 -11.53
CA GLU A 68 -1.34 9.68 -12.51
C GLU A 68 -0.05 9.24 -11.83
N VAL A 69 0.29 9.86 -10.71
CA VAL A 69 1.47 9.48 -9.93
C VAL A 69 1.32 8.07 -9.38
N ARG A 70 0.15 7.73 -8.87
CA ARG A 70 -0.14 6.40 -8.35
C ARG A 70 0.04 5.33 -9.43
N ARG A 71 -0.53 5.56 -10.61
CA ARG A 71 -0.41 4.61 -11.73
C ARG A 71 1.03 4.44 -12.18
N LYS A 72 1.78 5.52 -12.23
CA LYS A 72 3.19 5.47 -12.60
C LYS A 72 3.98 4.61 -11.62
N ILE A 73 3.81 4.83 -10.33
CA ILE A 73 4.50 4.08 -9.30
C ILE A 73 4.06 2.60 -9.33
N GLN A 74 2.77 2.33 -9.45
CA GLN A 74 2.28 0.95 -9.57
C GLN A 74 2.90 0.24 -10.76
N SER A 75 2.99 0.91 -11.91
CA SER A 75 3.61 0.32 -13.11
C SER A 75 5.09 0.02 -12.89
N GLU A 76 5.81 0.93 -12.23
CA GLU A 76 7.22 0.73 -11.91
C GLU A 76 7.42 -0.47 -10.98
N LEU A 77 6.60 -0.60 -9.95
CA LEU A 77 6.67 -1.71 -9.02
C LEU A 77 6.35 -3.04 -9.69
N ILE A 78 5.35 -3.07 -10.55
CA ILE A 78 5.00 -4.27 -11.32
C ILE A 78 6.16 -4.66 -12.25
N ALA A 79 6.79 -3.68 -12.90
CA ALA A 79 7.94 -3.93 -13.76
C ALA A 79 9.14 -4.52 -12.99
N MET A 80 9.21 -4.26 -11.69
CA MET A 80 10.22 -4.84 -10.80
C MET A 80 9.86 -6.25 -10.33
N GLY A 81 8.70 -6.78 -10.72
CA GLY A 81 8.23 -8.08 -10.29
C GLY A 81 7.56 -8.11 -8.93
N LEU A 82 7.17 -6.95 -8.40
CA LEU A 82 6.53 -6.83 -7.10
C LEU A 82 5.02 -7.03 -7.22
N HIS A 83 4.42 -7.54 -6.17
CA HIS A 83 2.99 -7.88 -6.15
C HIS A 83 2.18 -6.73 -5.56
N ILE A 84 1.35 -6.10 -6.38
CA ILE A 84 0.41 -5.06 -5.96
C ILE A 84 -0.90 -5.71 -5.56
N VAL A 85 -1.38 -5.43 -4.35
CA VAL A 85 -2.62 -6.00 -3.84
C VAL A 85 -3.72 -4.97 -3.75
N SER A 86 -4.96 -5.45 -3.73
CA SER A 86 -6.14 -4.65 -3.40
C SER A 86 -6.54 -4.92 -1.96
N LEU A 87 -6.95 -3.86 -1.26
CA LEU A 87 -7.40 -3.96 0.13
C LEU A 87 -8.88 -3.59 0.20
N ILE A 88 -9.67 -4.44 0.83
CA ILE A 88 -11.09 -4.23 1.01
C ILE A 88 -11.38 -4.29 2.50
N HIS A 89 -11.95 -3.20 3.05
CA HIS A 89 -12.33 -3.17 4.45
C HIS A 89 -13.33 -4.31 4.73
N PRO A 90 -13.20 -5.05 5.83
CA PRO A 90 -14.09 -6.19 6.11
C PRO A 90 -15.57 -5.83 6.17
N ALA A 91 -15.91 -4.58 6.52
CA ALA A 91 -17.29 -4.10 6.57
C ALA A 91 -17.78 -3.49 5.25
N ALA A 92 -16.95 -3.46 4.21
CA ALA A 92 -17.34 -2.92 2.91
C ALA A 92 -18.34 -3.84 2.21
N VAL A 93 -19.31 -3.23 1.53
CA VAL A 93 -20.30 -3.96 0.73
C VAL A 93 -19.95 -3.77 -0.75
N ILE A 94 -19.68 -4.87 -1.44
CA ILE A 94 -19.34 -4.88 -2.85
C ILE A 94 -20.50 -5.51 -3.63
N ALA A 95 -20.99 -4.81 -4.65
CA ALA A 95 -22.04 -5.35 -5.51
C ALA A 95 -21.51 -6.59 -6.26
N PRO A 96 -22.34 -7.62 -6.48
CA PRO A 96 -21.87 -8.91 -7.03
C PRO A 96 -21.20 -8.82 -8.40
N ASN A 97 -21.55 -7.82 -9.21
CA ASN A 97 -21.02 -7.66 -10.56
C ASN A 97 -19.91 -6.62 -10.67
N VAL A 98 -19.40 -6.13 -9.54
CA VAL A 98 -18.30 -5.16 -9.54
C VAL A 98 -16.98 -5.91 -9.59
N LYS A 99 -16.09 -5.48 -10.48
CA LYS A 99 -14.72 -6.00 -10.55
C LYS A 99 -13.79 -5.10 -9.74
N ILE A 100 -12.96 -5.73 -8.92
CA ILE A 100 -11.94 -5.04 -8.16
C ILE A 100 -10.62 -5.21 -8.89
N GLY A 101 -10.07 -4.12 -9.40
CA GLY A 101 -8.75 -4.13 -10.05
C GLY A 101 -7.61 -4.17 -9.03
N ASP A 102 -6.42 -4.58 -9.49
CA ASP A 102 -5.22 -4.59 -8.66
C ASP A 102 -4.90 -3.17 -8.15
N GLY A 103 -4.44 -3.10 -6.92
CA GLY A 103 -4.09 -1.82 -6.30
C GLY A 103 -5.27 -0.98 -5.85
N THR A 104 -6.47 -1.55 -5.77
CA THR A 104 -7.68 -0.87 -5.31
C THR A 104 -7.81 -0.98 -3.80
N VAL A 105 -8.23 0.11 -3.16
CA VAL A 105 -8.56 0.12 -1.73
C VAL A 105 -10.03 0.46 -1.59
N VAL A 106 -10.78 -0.41 -0.92
CA VAL A 106 -12.21 -0.23 -0.66
C VAL A 106 -12.40 0.01 0.83
N MET A 107 -13.00 1.13 1.16
CA MET A 107 -13.27 1.52 2.55
C MET A 107 -14.69 1.11 2.95
N ALA A 108 -14.91 1.08 4.25
CA ALA A 108 -16.23 0.76 4.80
C ALA A 108 -17.27 1.82 4.43
#